data_8c3001cd0610121a5080edfb41f4a29c
#
_entry.id   8c3001cd0610121a5080edfb41f4a29c
#
_cell.length_a   1.000
_cell.length_b   1.000
_cell.length_c   1.000
_cell.angle_alpha   90.00
_cell.angle_beta   90.00
_cell.angle_gamma   90.00
#
_symmetry.space_group_name_H-M   'P 1'
#
loop_
_entity.id
_entity.type
_entity.pdbx_description
1 polymer ?
#
loop_
_entity_poly.entity_id
_entity_poly.type
_entity_poly.pdbx_seq_one_letter_code
_entity_poly.pdbx_strand_id
1 'polypeptide(L)'
;MIIVERLSGKKFTPKLFYLFYIPEFIIDCSKLGQSGLASTGIYYIIPDGGSPIQVLCDMTTNSGGWTVFQRRLNGSVDFFQGWESYKNRFGDLNGEFWLGNDNLHRLTASSDVMLRVDMEDFDDNITHAEYTTFQVPDEADKYRITIGGYNGTAGDSMVDNGGQTLR
;
A
#
# COMPACT_ATOMS: atom_id res chain seq x y z
N MET A 1 11.59 2.46 7.79
CA MET A 1 10.95 1.38 6.99
C MET A 1 9.77 1.97 6.26
N ILE A 2 9.70 1.79 4.97
CA ILE A 2 8.54 2.17 4.14
C ILE A 2 7.90 0.88 3.67
N ILE A 3 6.60 0.73 3.90
CA ILE A 3 5.83 -0.40 3.40
C ILE A 3 4.96 0.12 2.27
N VAL A 4 5.09 -0.49 1.10
CA VAL A 4 4.49 -0.01 -0.15
C VAL A 4 3.71 -1.16 -0.79
N GLU A 5 2.49 -0.88 -1.21
CA GLU A 5 1.62 -1.85 -1.87
C GLU A 5 1.40 -1.45 -3.32
N ARG A 6 1.44 -2.41 -4.24
CA ARG A 6 1.12 -2.19 -5.65
C ARG A 6 0.03 -3.15 -6.10
N LEU A 7 -1.03 -2.59 -6.67
CA LEU A 7 -2.08 -3.37 -7.28
C LEU A 7 -1.67 -3.82 -8.69
N SER A 8 -1.68 -5.14 -8.95
CA SER A 8 -1.35 -5.67 -10.27
C SER A 8 -2.51 -5.41 -11.24
N GLY A 9 -2.39 -4.35 -12.07
CA GLY A 9 -3.37 -4.04 -13.12
C GLY A 9 -3.21 -4.92 -14.35
N LYS A 10 -4.29 -5.54 -14.83
CA LYS A 10 -4.34 -6.13 -16.18
C LYS A 10 -4.11 -5.03 -17.22
N LYS A 11 -3.21 -5.27 -18.19
CA LYS A 11 -2.97 -4.33 -19.29
C LYS A 11 -4.25 -4.17 -20.12
N PHE A 12 -4.82 -2.97 -20.11
CA PHE A 12 -5.85 -2.57 -21.07
C PHE A 12 -5.19 -1.92 -22.29
N THR A 13 -5.52 -2.42 -23.49
CA THR A 13 -5.17 -1.75 -24.74
C THR A 13 -6.15 -0.58 -24.96
N PRO A 14 -5.66 0.65 -25.23
CA PRO A 14 -6.56 1.78 -25.47
C PRO A 14 -7.28 1.63 -26.81
N LYS A 15 -8.60 1.50 -26.81
CA LYS A 15 -9.44 1.82 -27.96
C LYS A 15 -9.92 3.25 -27.86
N LEU A 16 -9.56 4.02 -28.88
CA LEU A 16 -9.92 5.40 -29.13
C LEU A 16 -11.44 5.59 -29.12
N PHE A 17 -12.01 6.26 -28.09
CA PHE A 17 -13.30 6.92 -28.16
C PHE A 17 -13.29 8.18 -27.29
N TYR A 18 -13.17 9.31 -27.97
CA TYR A 18 -13.56 10.63 -27.42
C TYR A 18 -15.07 10.64 -27.27
N LEU A 19 -15.59 10.58 -26.04
CA LEU A 19 -16.89 11.16 -25.67
C LEU A 19 -17.08 11.04 -24.14
N PHE A 20 -17.14 12.20 -23.46
CA PHE A 20 -17.47 12.37 -22.03
C PHE A 20 -16.63 11.57 -21.06
N TYR A 21 -15.49 12.14 -20.71
CA TYR A 21 -14.62 11.65 -19.63
C TYR A 21 -15.37 11.76 -18.29
N ILE A 22 -16.04 10.67 -17.90
CA ILE A 22 -16.24 10.37 -16.50
C ILE A 22 -14.87 9.89 -16.06
N PRO A 23 -14.16 10.55 -15.11
CA PRO A 23 -12.90 10.02 -14.64
C PRO A 23 -13.18 8.59 -14.14
N GLU A 24 -12.60 7.57 -14.79
CA GLU A 24 -12.54 6.23 -14.20
C GLU A 24 -12.06 6.44 -12.78
N PHE A 25 -12.82 5.95 -11.80
CA PHE A 25 -12.45 6.10 -10.40
C PHE A 25 -11.03 5.60 -10.23
N ILE A 26 -10.16 6.48 -9.73
CA ILE A 26 -8.78 6.14 -9.45
C ILE A 26 -8.80 5.20 -8.26
N ILE A 27 -8.67 3.91 -8.54
CA ILE A 27 -8.80 2.85 -7.53
C ILE A 27 -7.50 2.64 -6.74
N ASP A 28 -6.35 3.02 -7.32
CA ASP A 28 -5.02 2.86 -6.71
C ASP A 28 -3.99 3.81 -7.33
N CYS A 29 -2.80 3.88 -6.73
CA CYS A 29 -1.70 4.71 -7.21
C CYS A 29 -1.14 4.24 -8.57
N SER A 30 -1.26 2.96 -8.92
CA SER A 30 -0.78 2.48 -10.22
C SER A 30 -1.63 3.01 -11.38
N LYS A 31 -2.94 3.20 -11.15
CA LYS A 31 -3.84 3.85 -12.12
C LYS A 31 -3.51 5.33 -12.31
N LEU A 32 -3.10 6.03 -11.24
CA LEU A 32 -2.58 7.39 -11.35
C LEU A 32 -1.34 7.46 -12.23
N GLY A 33 -0.37 6.58 -12.02
CA GLY A 33 0.84 6.50 -12.84
C GLY A 33 0.53 6.27 -14.33
N GLN A 34 -0.45 5.42 -14.65
CA GLN A 34 -0.90 5.17 -16.02
C GLN A 34 -1.57 6.39 -16.68
N SER A 35 -2.16 7.30 -15.90
CA SER A 35 -2.77 8.55 -16.40
C SER A 35 -1.75 9.65 -16.74
N GLY A 36 -0.46 9.41 -16.55
CA GLY A 36 0.62 10.37 -16.80
C GLY A 36 0.93 11.28 -15.60
N LEU A 37 0.31 11.08 -14.45
CA LEU A 37 0.68 11.70 -13.19
C LEU A 37 1.86 10.93 -12.60
N ALA A 38 3.06 11.43 -12.78
CA ALA A 38 4.31 10.73 -12.47
C ALA A 38 5.02 11.24 -11.19
N SER A 39 4.41 12.12 -10.41
CA SER A 39 5.03 12.66 -9.20
C SER A 39 4.55 11.95 -7.94
N THR A 40 5.50 11.58 -7.06
CA THR A 40 5.20 11.16 -5.70
C THR A 40 4.45 12.26 -4.96
N GLY A 41 3.35 11.91 -4.28
CA GLY A 41 2.51 12.89 -3.59
C GLY A 41 1.26 12.27 -2.96
N ILE A 42 0.47 13.14 -2.34
CA ILE A 42 -0.78 12.75 -1.67
C ILE A 42 -1.94 12.89 -2.65
N TYR A 43 -2.73 11.83 -2.79
CA TYR A 43 -3.86 11.73 -3.71
C TYR A 43 -5.08 11.12 -3.03
N TYR A 44 -6.24 11.26 -3.66
CA TYR A 44 -7.46 10.55 -3.28
C TYR A 44 -7.68 9.38 -4.23
N ILE A 45 -7.97 8.20 -3.67
CA ILE A 45 -8.31 6.99 -4.40
C ILE A 45 -9.61 6.39 -3.87
N ILE A 46 -10.28 5.57 -4.68
CA ILE A 46 -11.54 4.90 -4.32
C ILE A 46 -11.40 3.40 -4.64
N PRO A 47 -10.74 2.60 -3.79
CA PRO A 47 -10.35 1.23 -4.14
C PRO A 47 -11.52 0.26 -4.36
N ASP A 48 -12.67 0.51 -3.72
CA ASP A 48 -13.83 -0.40 -3.66
C ASP A 48 -15.15 0.25 -4.12
N GLY A 49 -15.09 1.44 -4.72
CA GLY A 49 -16.27 2.22 -5.08
C GLY A 49 -16.97 2.91 -3.89
N GLY A 50 -16.41 2.79 -2.69
CA GLY A 50 -16.89 3.46 -1.47
C GLY A 50 -16.43 4.91 -1.33
N SER A 51 -16.24 5.38 -0.11
CA SER A 51 -15.74 6.73 0.15
C SER A 51 -14.28 6.89 -0.27
N PRO A 52 -13.87 8.05 -0.81
CA PRO A 52 -12.48 8.33 -1.13
C PRO A 52 -11.57 8.22 0.11
N ILE A 53 -10.39 7.67 -0.06
CA ILE A 53 -9.32 7.68 0.95
C ILE A 53 -8.13 8.49 0.45
N GLN A 54 -7.54 9.26 1.35
CA GLN A 54 -6.32 10.01 1.07
C GLN A 54 -5.11 9.13 1.35
N VAL A 55 -4.22 8.98 0.36
CA VAL A 55 -3.05 8.12 0.41
C VAL A 55 -1.81 8.84 -0.09
N LEU A 56 -0.64 8.39 0.32
CA LEU A 56 0.61 8.75 -0.31
C LEU A 56 0.90 7.76 -1.45
N CYS A 57 1.08 8.28 -2.66
CA CYS A 57 1.53 7.50 -3.81
C CYS A 57 3.03 7.71 -4.01
N ASP A 58 3.80 6.63 -4.06
CA ASP A 58 5.19 6.63 -4.50
C ASP A 58 5.25 6.28 -5.98
N MET A 59 5.72 7.24 -6.77
CA MET A 59 5.82 7.12 -8.23
C MET A 59 7.24 6.87 -8.71
N THR A 60 8.19 6.65 -7.80
CA THR A 60 9.63 6.53 -8.10
C THR A 60 10.19 5.13 -7.86
N THR A 61 9.81 4.49 -6.76
CA THR A 61 10.33 3.16 -6.39
C THR A 61 9.92 2.12 -7.42
N ASN A 62 10.89 1.40 -7.99
CA ASN A 62 10.68 0.25 -8.88
C ASN A 62 9.59 0.47 -9.95
N SER A 63 9.69 1.55 -10.72
CA SER A 63 8.74 2.01 -11.75
C SER A 63 7.48 2.72 -11.23
N GLY A 64 7.37 2.94 -9.93
CA GLY A 64 6.28 3.72 -9.33
C GLY A 64 4.91 3.04 -9.29
N GLY A 65 3.93 3.78 -8.81
CA GLY A 65 2.56 3.34 -8.70
C GLY A 65 2.25 2.58 -7.40
N TRP A 66 3.05 2.81 -6.37
CA TRP A 66 2.87 2.19 -5.06
C TRP A 66 1.97 3.04 -4.16
N THR A 67 1.02 2.40 -3.50
CA THR A 67 0.24 3.01 -2.42
C THR A 67 0.96 2.75 -1.10
N VAL A 68 1.45 3.80 -0.45
CA VAL A 68 2.17 3.70 0.82
C VAL A 68 1.15 3.60 1.96
N PHE A 69 1.24 2.58 2.80
CA PHE A 69 0.36 2.43 3.95
C PHE A 69 1.06 2.55 5.30
N GLN A 70 2.39 2.44 5.34
CA GLN A 70 3.19 2.72 6.52
C GLN A 70 4.49 3.43 6.12
N ARG A 71 4.85 4.47 6.87
CA ARG A 71 6.15 5.10 6.75
C ARG A 71 6.74 5.41 8.12
N ARG A 72 8.02 5.04 8.29
CA ARG A 72 8.85 5.39 9.44
C ARG A 72 10.05 6.18 8.96
N LEU A 73 10.39 7.28 9.62
CA LEU A 73 11.48 8.19 9.24
C LEU A 73 12.41 8.53 10.42
N ASN A 74 11.85 9.05 11.50
CA ASN A 74 12.64 9.68 12.56
C ASN A 74 12.05 9.51 13.97
N GLY A 75 11.00 8.70 14.13
CA GLY A 75 10.34 8.48 15.40
C GLY A 75 9.45 9.64 15.88
N SER A 76 9.07 10.56 14.99
CA SER A 76 8.20 11.70 15.35
C SER A 76 6.78 11.29 15.68
N VAL A 77 6.33 10.11 15.23
CA VAL A 77 5.02 9.55 15.55
C VAL A 77 5.19 8.33 16.45
N ASP A 78 4.47 8.34 17.57
CA ASP A 78 4.41 7.18 18.45
C ASP A 78 3.55 6.08 17.81
N PHE A 79 4.16 4.91 17.56
CA PHE A 79 3.50 3.71 17.04
C PHE A 79 3.05 2.75 18.16
N PHE A 80 3.29 3.09 19.43
CA PHE A 80 2.72 2.36 20.56
C PHE A 80 1.27 2.81 20.76
N GLN A 81 0.38 2.34 19.89
CA GLN A 81 -1.02 2.73 19.81
C GLN A 81 -1.96 1.55 20.09
N GLY A 82 -3.20 1.86 20.50
CA GLY A 82 -4.23 0.86 20.70
C GLY A 82 -4.93 0.42 19.40
N TRP A 83 -5.78 -0.60 19.51
CA TRP A 83 -6.52 -1.21 18.40
C TRP A 83 -7.25 -0.20 17.51
N GLU A 84 -8.01 0.72 18.11
CA GLU A 84 -8.79 1.73 17.37
C GLU A 84 -7.93 2.65 16.51
N SER A 85 -6.73 2.99 16.98
CA SER A 85 -5.80 3.80 16.18
C SER A 85 -5.28 3.00 14.99
N TYR A 86 -4.87 1.75 15.20
CA TYR A 86 -4.44 0.86 14.12
C TYR A 86 -5.56 0.54 13.12
N LYS A 87 -6.79 0.37 13.60
CA LYS A 87 -7.96 0.17 12.76
C LYS A 87 -8.21 1.36 11.83
N ASN A 88 -8.26 2.59 12.39
CA ASN A 88 -8.70 3.77 11.66
C ASN A 88 -7.59 4.45 10.86
N ARG A 89 -6.56 4.91 11.49
CA ARG A 89 -5.29 5.49 11.00
C ARG A 89 -4.68 6.40 12.05
N PHE A 90 -3.37 6.66 11.97
CA PHE A 90 -2.68 7.69 12.76
C PHE A 90 -1.45 8.23 12.04
N GLY A 91 -0.94 9.38 12.50
CA GLY A 91 0.20 10.06 11.90
C GLY A 91 -0.17 10.99 10.75
N ASP A 92 0.83 11.43 9.99
CA ASP A 92 0.71 12.39 8.88
C ASP A 92 1.29 11.78 7.60
N LEU A 93 0.54 11.81 6.51
CA LEU A 93 0.97 11.30 5.20
C LEU A 93 2.24 12.00 4.66
N ASN A 94 2.54 13.22 5.11
CA ASN A 94 3.80 13.90 4.80
C ASN A 94 4.98 13.45 5.67
N GLY A 95 4.72 12.77 6.77
CA GLY A 95 5.70 12.30 7.74
C GLY A 95 5.63 10.81 7.99
N GLU A 96 5.56 10.40 9.26
CA GLU A 96 5.35 9.03 9.69
C GLU A 96 3.85 8.76 9.85
N PHE A 97 3.38 7.58 9.43
CA PHE A 97 1.98 7.22 9.54
C PHE A 97 1.73 5.72 9.44
N TRP A 98 0.55 5.35 9.90
CA TRP A 98 -0.15 4.10 9.61
C TRP A 98 -1.49 4.44 8.93
N LEU A 99 -1.78 3.84 7.78
CA LEU A 99 -2.95 4.21 6.95
C LEU A 99 -4.28 3.73 7.52
N GLY A 100 -4.25 2.71 8.39
CA GLY A 100 -5.42 2.07 8.99
C GLY A 100 -5.72 0.69 8.39
N ASN A 101 -6.06 -0.27 9.25
CA ASN A 101 -6.36 -1.65 8.83
C ASN A 101 -7.62 -1.72 7.98
N ASP A 102 -8.65 -0.90 8.26
CA ASP A 102 -9.86 -0.81 7.45
C ASP A 102 -9.53 -0.35 6.02
N ASN A 103 -8.61 0.62 5.87
CA ASN A 103 -8.17 1.07 4.56
C ASN A 103 -7.32 0.01 3.85
N LEU A 104 -6.46 -0.72 4.57
CA LEU A 104 -5.69 -1.86 4.04
C LEU A 104 -6.62 -2.95 3.52
N HIS A 105 -7.66 -3.30 4.28
CA HIS A 105 -8.69 -4.23 3.82
C HIS A 105 -9.30 -3.76 2.49
N ARG A 106 -9.74 -2.51 2.40
CA ARG A 106 -10.33 -1.94 1.18
C ARG A 106 -9.38 -1.97 -0.02
N LEU A 107 -8.07 -1.72 0.21
CA LEU A 107 -7.04 -1.76 -0.82
C LEU A 107 -6.77 -3.17 -1.34
N THR A 108 -6.90 -4.19 -0.49
CA THR A 108 -6.51 -5.57 -0.82
C THR A 108 -7.67 -6.49 -1.16
N ALA A 109 -8.93 -6.08 -0.88
CA ALA A 109 -10.12 -6.94 -1.03
C ALA A 109 -10.52 -7.20 -2.48
N SER A 110 -10.24 -6.27 -3.41
CA SER A 110 -10.81 -6.27 -4.76
C SER A 110 -9.86 -6.71 -5.87
N SER A 111 -8.58 -6.97 -5.57
CA SER A 111 -7.57 -7.27 -6.59
C SER A 111 -6.38 -8.05 -6.04
N ASP A 112 -5.62 -8.67 -6.94
CA ASP A 112 -4.32 -9.24 -6.60
C ASP A 112 -3.33 -8.12 -6.28
N VAL A 113 -2.78 -8.11 -5.09
CA VAL A 113 -1.88 -7.07 -4.57
C VAL A 113 -0.52 -7.65 -4.26
N MET A 114 0.50 -6.87 -4.54
CA MET A 114 1.87 -7.13 -4.09
C MET A 114 2.18 -6.23 -2.90
N LEU A 115 2.91 -6.75 -1.92
CA LEU A 115 3.54 -5.99 -0.85
C LEU A 115 5.01 -5.76 -1.19
N ARG A 116 5.49 -4.56 -0.91
CA ARG A 116 6.93 -4.26 -0.88
C ARG A 116 7.26 -3.56 0.43
N VAL A 117 8.34 -3.99 1.05
CA VAL A 117 8.93 -3.41 2.25
C VAL A 117 10.33 -2.94 1.91
N ASP A 118 10.57 -1.63 1.95
CA ASP A 118 11.90 -1.05 1.84
C ASP A 118 12.43 -0.70 3.24
N MET A 119 13.66 -1.08 3.51
CA MET A 119 14.33 -0.90 4.79
C MET A 119 15.69 -0.27 4.58
N GLU A 120 16.02 0.69 5.44
CA GLU A 120 17.31 1.36 5.49
C GLU A 120 17.80 1.36 6.94
N ASP A 121 19.06 1.00 7.16
CA ASP A 121 19.69 1.06 8.47
C ASP A 121 20.42 2.39 8.69
N PHE A 122 21.03 2.57 9.85
CA PHE A 122 21.76 3.80 10.21
C PHE A 122 23.11 3.95 9.49
N ASP A 123 23.55 2.94 8.76
CA ASP A 123 24.77 2.94 7.94
C ASP A 123 24.45 3.10 6.44
N ASP A 124 23.20 3.55 6.12
CA ASP A 124 22.68 3.77 4.76
C ASP A 124 22.61 2.48 3.89
N ASN A 125 22.61 1.29 4.52
CA ASN A 125 22.40 0.07 3.78
C ASN A 125 20.90 -0.12 3.50
N ILE A 126 20.57 -0.28 2.22
CA ILE A 126 19.19 -0.44 1.75
C ILE A 126 18.95 -1.89 1.41
N THR A 127 17.85 -2.43 1.94
CA THR A 127 17.34 -3.76 1.62
C THR A 127 15.85 -3.71 1.33
N HIS A 128 15.33 -4.75 0.66
CA HIS A 128 13.89 -4.84 0.42
C HIS A 128 13.38 -6.28 0.50
N ALA A 129 12.10 -6.41 0.80
CA ALA A 129 11.33 -7.64 0.68
C ALA A 129 10.09 -7.37 -0.17
N GLU A 130 9.82 -8.23 -1.14
CA GLU A 130 8.61 -8.21 -1.97
C GLU A 130 7.84 -9.52 -1.77
N TYR A 131 6.50 -9.42 -1.81
CA TYR A 131 5.59 -10.55 -1.74
C TYR A 131 4.56 -10.42 -2.84
N THR A 132 4.44 -11.43 -3.68
CA THR A 132 3.52 -11.41 -4.83
C THR A 132 2.06 -11.61 -4.43
N THR A 133 1.83 -12.04 -3.20
CA THR A 133 0.50 -12.19 -2.60
C THR A 133 0.48 -11.44 -1.28
N PHE A 134 -0.44 -10.50 -1.15
CA PHE A 134 -0.71 -9.80 0.10
C PHE A 134 -2.21 -9.49 0.19
N GLN A 135 -2.87 -9.96 1.26
CA GLN A 135 -4.29 -9.73 1.49
C GLN A 135 -4.57 -9.50 2.97
N VAL A 136 -5.41 -8.53 3.25
CA VAL A 136 -5.85 -8.16 4.59
C VAL A 136 -7.37 -8.30 4.65
N PRO A 137 -7.92 -9.34 5.31
CA PRO A 137 -9.34 -9.47 5.59
C PRO A 137 -9.87 -8.34 6.48
N ASP A 138 -11.17 -8.34 6.73
CA ASP A 138 -11.82 -7.34 7.59
C ASP A 138 -11.56 -7.58 9.10
N GLU A 139 -12.16 -6.70 9.93
CA GLU A 139 -12.06 -6.80 11.39
C GLU A 139 -12.66 -8.08 11.96
N ALA A 140 -13.67 -8.68 11.31
CA ALA A 140 -14.28 -9.93 11.78
C ALA A 140 -13.26 -11.07 11.78
N ASP A 141 -12.31 -11.08 10.83
CA ASP A 141 -11.17 -12.00 10.82
C ASP A 141 -9.89 -11.39 11.47
N LYS A 142 -10.06 -10.32 12.24
CA LYS A 142 -8.97 -9.63 12.98
C LYS A 142 -7.81 -9.19 12.08
N TYR A 143 -8.09 -8.83 10.84
CA TYR A 143 -7.10 -8.41 9.83
C TYR A 143 -5.96 -9.42 9.66
N ARG A 144 -6.26 -10.71 9.74
CA ARG A 144 -5.27 -11.78 9.59
C ARG A 144 -4.71 -11.80 8.17
N ILE A 145 -3.46 -11.36 8.01
CA ILE A 145 -2.85 -11.26 6.69
C ILE A 145 -2.64 -12.63 6.04
N THR A 146 -2.83 -12.66 4.72
CA THR A 146 -2.31 -13.72 3.85
C THR A 146 -1.14 -13.14 3.05
N ILE A 147 0.02 -13.78 3.12
CA ILE A 147 1.23 -13.30 2.48
C ILE A 147 2.01 -14.47 1.88
N GLY A 148 2.65 -14.25 0.71
CA GLY A 148 3.42 -15.29 0.05
C GLY A 148 4.15 -14.81 -1.21
N GLY A 149 4.99 -15.71 -1.74
CA GLY A 149 5.76 -15.43 -2.97
C GLY A 149 6.88 -14.42 -2.75
N TYR A 150 7.70 -14.67 -1.70
CA TYR A 150 8.83 -13.81 -1.33
C TYR A 150 9.86 -13.68 -2.45
N ASN A 151 10.37 -12.45 -2.62
CA ASN A 151 11.57 -12.08 -3.35
C ASN A 151 12.22 -10.87 -2.68
N GLY A 152 13.54 -10.77 -2.64
CA GLY A 152 14.20 -9.61 -2.05
C GLY A 152 15.58 -9.89 -1.48
N THR A 153 16.16 -8.86 -0.85
CA THR A 153 17.51 -8.90 -0.27
C THR A 153 17.52 -8.94 1.26
N ALA A 154 16.36 -8.75 1.91
CA ALA A 154 16.23 -8.61 3.36
C ALA A 154 16.10 -9.94 4.11
N GLY A 155 15.92 -11.06 3.40
CA GLY A 155 15.51 -12.33 4.00
C GLY A 155 14.00 -12.40 4.24
N ASP A 156 13.43 -13.62 4.20
CA ASP A 156 12.01 -13.86 4.43
C ASP A 156 11.74 -14.13 5.91
N SER A 157 11.25 -13.14 6.63
CA SER A 157 10.88 -13.26 8.04
C SER A 157 9.36 -13.28 8.28
N MET A 158 8.54 -13.17 7.20
CA MET A 158 7.09 -13.12 7.33
C MET A 158 6.39 -14.46 7.06
N VAL A 159 6.98 -15.33 6.25
CA VAL A 159 6.36 -16.62 5.86
C VAL A 159 6.56 -17.72 6.89
N ASP A 160 7.65 -17.71 7.64
CA ASP A 160 7.96 -18.75 8.64
C ASP A 160 7.03 -18.77 9.88
N ASN A 161 6.13 -17.81 10.03
CA ASN A 161 5.31 -17.64 11.23
C ASN A 161 3.82 -17.93 11.06
N GLY A 162 3.40 -18.66 10.03
CA GLY A 162 2.05 -19.23 9.86
C GLY A 162 0.90 -18.28 10.15
N GLY A 163 0.56 -17.38 9.23
CA GLY A 163 -0.63 -16.52 9.29
C GLY A 163 -0.58 -15.51 10.44
N GLN A 164 0.06 -14.36 10.22
CA GLN A 164 0.14 -13.33 11.26
C GLN A 164 -1.09 -12.42 11.25
N THR A 165 -1.60 -12.12 12.44
CA THR A 165 -2.53 -10.99 12.65
C THR A 165 -1.72 -9.72 12.82
N LEU A 166 -2.10 -8.66 12.12
CA LEU A 166 -1.64 -7.31 12.44
C LEU A 166 -2.15 -6.96 13.85
N ARG A 167 -1.27 -6.92 14.85
CA ARG A 167 -1.57 -6.55 16.24
C ARG A 167 -0.87 -5.26 16.58
#